data_b0b07da13b8763e6b7e6bc5a9a799186
#
_entry.id   b0b07da13b8763e6b7e6bc5a9a799186
#
_cell.length_a   1.000
_cell.length_b   1.000
_cell.length_c   1.000
_cell.angle_alpha   90.00
_cell.angle_beta   90.00
_cell.angle_gamma   90.00
#
_symmetry.space_group_name_H-M   'P 1'
#
loop_
_entity.id
_entity.type
_entity.pdbx_description
1 polymer ?
#
loop_
_entity_poly.entity_id
_entity_poly.type
_entity_poly.pdbx_seq_one_letter_code
_entity_poly.pdbx_strand_id
1 'polypeptide(L)'
;KEAASHAFEQLQYLKSLPNILLHINQILYKGKLAEAEKMCRDFLKKDPKNTEAMSILSEIASRLGYLEDAEFLLENAVNFDPNNSELRKKYLIVLRKRQKFSKAMLQAEYLCKTFPKNLSFKAQMAIEIMQNGDYEKAIEIFDSILKKAPNDPNTLTSKGHALKTFGKNIPAIESYKLAHTAKPDHGEAYFSLANLKTYSFKTSEIITMKNQLKNINLLSKDRVYFHFALAYALEKEGEYEEAFSHLEKGNEIK
;
A
#
# COMPACT_ATOMS: atom_id res chain seq x y z
N LYS A 1 1.48 -0.11 24.15
CA LYS A 1 2.79 -0.75 24.43
C LYS A 1 3.36 -1.41 23.17
N GLU A 2 2.58 -2.21 22.40
CA GLU A 2 3.06 -2.89 21.18
C GLU A 2 3.50 -1.91 20.08
N ALA A 3 2.75 -0.82 19.84
CA ALA A 3 3.14 0.21 18.85
C ALA A 3 4.46 0.91 19.22
N ALA A 4 4.69 1.17 20.52
CA ALA A 4 5.93 1.76 20.99
C ALA A 4 7.12 0.79 20.86
N SER A 5 6.90 -0.51 21.12
CA SER A 5 7.91 -1.55 20.91
C SER A 5 8.30 -1.66 19.44
N HIS A 6 7.32 -1.70 18.55
CA HIS A 6 7.56 -1.76 17.11
C HIS A 6 8.29 -0.50 16.58
N ALA A 7 7.89 0.69 17.04
CA ALA A 7 8.57 1.93 16.68
C ALA A 7 10.03 1.95 17.17
N PHE A 8 10.29 1.41 18.37
CA PHE A 8 11.64 1.28 18.91
C PHE A 8 12.49 0.30 18.09
N GLU A 9 11.95 -0.86 17.72
CA GLU A 9 12.63 -1.84 16.87
C GLU A 9 12.97 -1.25 15.50
N GLN A 10 12.03 -0.51 14.88
CA GLN A 10 12.28 0.19 13.63
C GLN A 10 13.37 1.26 13.76
N LEU A 11 13.37 2.01 14.87
CA LEU A 11 14.43 3.01 15.12
C LEU A 11 15.82 2.37 15.28
N GLN A 12 15.89 1.24 15.99
CA GLN A 12 17.14 0.47 16.14
C GLN A 12 17.62 -0.06 14.78
N TYR A 13 16.71 -0.61 13.98
CA TYR A 13 17.01 -1.04 12.63
C TYR A 13 17.55 0.11 11.76
N LEU A 14 16.89 1.26 11.73
CA LEU A 14 17.36 2.42 10.98
C LEU A 14 18.75 2.89 11.44
N LYS A 15 19.03 2.86 12.75
CA LYS A 15 20.33 3.21 13.30
C LYS A 15 21.44 2.22 12.92
N SER A 16 21.09 0.98 12.61
CA SER A 16 22.06 -0.05 12.18
C SER A 16 22.42 0.06 10.68
N LEU A 17 21.63 0.80 9.89
CA LEU A 17 21.89 0.96 8.47
C LEU A 17 23.08 1.89 8.20
N PRO A 18 23.88 1.61 7.16
CA PRO A 18 24.86 2.56 6.67
C PRO A 18 24.26 3.92 6.34
N ASN A 19 24.90 5.02 6.73
CA ASN A 19 24.42 6.38 6.51
C ASN A 19 24.08 6.67 5.05
N ILE A 20 24.80 6.04 4.12
CA ILE A 20 24.54 6.18 2.68
C ILE A 20 23.17 5.62 2.30
N LEU A 21 22.71 4.50 2.88
CA LEU A 21 21.38 3.93 2.60
C LEU A 21 20.27 4.79 3.19
N LEU A 22 20.49 5.39 4.36
CA LEU A 22 19.56 6.38 4.93
C LEU A 22 19.41 7.59 4.02
N HIS A 23 20.53 8.06 3.47
CA HIS A 23 20.52 9.19 2.54
C HIS A 23 19.81 8.85 1.23
N ILE A 24 20.05 7.66 0.66
CA ILE A 24 19.35 7.18 -0.53
C ILE A 24 17.83 7.11 -0.28
N ASN A 25 17.41 6.61 0.89
CA ASN A 25 15.98 6.58 1.26
C ASN A 25 15.38 8.00 1.35
N GLN A 26 16.11 8.98 1.87
CA GLN A 26 15.66 10.38 1.90
C GLN A 26 15.47 10.97 0.49
N ILE A 27 16.40 10.67 -0.42
CA ILE A 27 16.32 11.10 -1.84
C ILE A 27 15.13 10.43 -2.52
N LEU A 28 14.94 9.13 -2.29
CA LEU A 28 13.81 8.36 -2.78
C LEU A 28 12.47 8.92 -2.27
N TYR A 29 12.39 9.28 -0.99
CA TYR A 29 11.22 9.92 -0.39
C TYR A 29 10.89 11.28 -1.04
N LYS A 30 11.90 12.04 -1.44
CA LYS A 30 11.75 13.31 -2.19
C LYS A 30 11.35 13.11 -3.66
N GLY A 31 11.17 11.87 -4.11
CA GLY A 31 10.78 11.54 -5.48
C GLY A 31 11.92 11.61 -6.52
N LYS A 32 13.16 11.82 -6.11
CA LYS A 32 14.33 11.90 -7.00
C LYS A 32 14.84 10.51 -7.39
N LEU A 33 14.04 9.79 -8.18
CA LEU A 33 14.27 8.36 -8.48
C LEU A 33 15.62 8.10 -9.17
N ALA A 34 15.99 8.89 -10.19
CA ALA A 34 17.24 8.68 -10.94
C ALA A 34 18.49 8.89 -10.07
N GLU A 35 18.47 9.89 -9.18
CA GLU A 35 19.57 10.15 -8.24
C GLU A 35 19.70 9.01 -7.23
N ALA A 36 18.59 8.57 -6.64
CA ALA A 36 18.54 7.44 -5.70
C ALA A 36 19.01 6.13 -6.36
N GLU A 37 18.58 5.86 -7.60
CA GLU A 37 19.00 4.69 -8.37
C GLU A 37 20.51 4.64 -8.57
N LYS A 38 21.09 5.74 -9.08
CA LYS A 38 22.53 5.82 -9.31
C LYS A 38 23.32 5.55 -8.05
N MET A 39 22.97 6.21 -6.95
CA MET A 39 23.66 6.03 -5.66
C MET A 39 23.52 4.60 -5.13
N CYS A 40 22.33 3.99 -5.28
CA CYS A 40 22.08 2.63 -4.83
C CYS A 40 22.89 1.61 -5.66
N ARG A 41 22.96 1.78 -6.97
CA ARG A 41 23.79 0.94 -7.85
C ARG A 41 25.27 1.08 -7.54
N ASP A 42 25.76 2.29 -7.28
CA ASP A 42 27.17 2.52 -6.91
C ASP A 42 27.50 1.92 -5.53
N PHE A 43 26.56 1.88 -4.61
CA PHE A 43 26.70 1.19 -3.34
C PHE A 43 26.77 -0.34 -3.55
N LEU A 44 25.87 -0.92 -4.35
CA LEU A 44 25.82 -2.35 -4.64
C LEU A 44 27.05 -2.87 -5.41
N LYS A 45 27.78 -2.01 -6.14
CA LYS A 45 29.10 -2.39 -6.72
C LYS A 45 30.12 -2.69 -5.64
N LYS A 46 30.04 -2.03 -4.47
CA LYS A 46 30.95 -2.21 -3.35
C LYS A 46 30.51 -3.31 -2.39
N ASP A 47 29.19 -3.46 -2.21
CA ASP A 47 28.57 -4.47 -1.35
C ASP A 47 27.43 -5.19 -2.11
N PRO A 48 27.78 -6.13 -3.01
CA PRO A 48 26.81 -6.78 -3.92
C PRO A 48 25.75 -7.64 -3.24
N LYS A 49 25.95 -8.00 -1.96
CA LYS A 49 25.01 -8.85 -1.21
C LYS A 49 24.17 -8.06 -0.19
N ASN A 50 24.24 -6.74 -0.20
CA ASN A 50 23.49 -5.91 0.73
C ASN A 50 21.99 -5.97 0.41
N THR A 51 21.26 -6.67 1.25
CA THR A 51 19.82 -6.93 1.05
C THR A 51 18.97 -5.67 1.17
N GLU A 52 19.36 -4.72 2.01
CA GLU A 52 18.64 -3.44 2.12
C GLU A 52 18.81 -2.58 0.87
N ALA A 53 20.05 -2.49 0.33
CA ALA A 53 20.30 -1.80 -0.92
C ALA A 53 19.53 -2.44 -2.08
N MET A 54 19.46 -3.78 -2.14
CA MET A 54 18.62 -4.49 -3.12
C MET A 54 17.14 -4.15 -2.94
N SER A 55 16.66 -4.08 -1.70
CA SER A 55 15.30 -3.70 -1.37
C SER A 55 14.96 -2.27 -1.83
N ILE A 56 15.85 -1.31 -1.58
CA ILE A 56 15.67 0.08 -2.02
C ILE A 56 15.65 0.15 -3.55
N LEU A 57 16.61 -0.51 -4.21
CA LEU A 57 16.68 -0.52 -5.68
C LEU A 57 15.45 -1.19 -6.30
N SER A 58 14.91 -2.25 -5.67
CA SER A 58 13.67 -2.88 -6.11
C SER A 58 12.45 -1.96 -6.00
N GLU A 59 12.41 -1.12 -4.97
CA GLU A 59 11.34 -0.12 -4.83
C GLU A 59 11.45 0.94 -5.93
N ILE A 60 12.65 1.42 -6.23
CA ILE A 60 12.88 2.36 -7.33
C ILE A 60 12.46 1.73 -8.65
N ALA A 61 12.90 0.51 -8.95
CA ALA A 61 12.53 -0.22 -10.15
C ALA A 61 10.99 -0.41 -10.26
N SER A 62 10.34 -0.75 -9.15
CA SER A 62 8.88 -0.88 -9.10
C SER A 62 8.13 0.44 -9.36
N ARG A 63 8.66 1.58 -8.89
CA ARG A 63 8.09 2.92 -9.16
C ARG A 63 8.29 3.35 -10.61
N LEU A 64 9.39 2.93 -11.23
CA LEU A 64 9.70 3.17 -12.64
C LEU A 64 8.98 2.20 -13.60
N GLY A 65 8.25 1.20 -13.06
CA GLY A 65 7.55 0.19 -13.84
C GLY A 65 8.40 -1.02 -14.25
N TYR A 66 9.67 -1.07 -13.87
CA TYR A 66 10.58 -2.20 -14.14
C TYR A 66 10.36 -3.34 -13.14
N LEU A 67 9.19 -3.99 -13.26
CA LEU A 67 8.77 -5.01 -12.29
C LEU A 67 9.61 -6.29 -12.35
N GLU A 68 10.25 -6.58 -13.48
CA GLU A 68 11.16 -7.72 -13.63
C GLU A 68 12.43 -7.55 -12.82
N ASP A 69 13.03 -6.36 -12.92
CA ASP A 69 14.22 -6.01 -12.15
C ASP A 69 13.90 -5.98 -10.65
N ALA A 70 12.72 -5.46 -10.27
CA ALA A 70 12.28 -5.46 -8.90
C ALA A 70 12.10 -6.89 -8.34
N GLU A 71 11.52 -7.82 -9.13
CA GLU A 71 11.41 -9.22 -8.75
C GLU A 71 12.79 -9.87 -8.57
N PHE A 72 13.68 -9.68 -9.54
CA PHE A 72 15.04 -10.24 -9.50
C PHE A 72 15.81 -9.78 -8.25
N LEU A 73 15.76 -8.48 -7.95
CA LEU A 73 16.43 -7.92 -6.79
C LEU A 73 15.88 -8.49 -5.47
N LEU A 74 14.55 -8.61 -5.35
CA LEU A 74 13.93 -9.13 -4.12
C LEU A 74 14.09 -10.65 -3.98
N GLU A 75 14.07 -11.40 -5.07
CA GLU A 75 14.37 -12.83 -5.05
C GLU A 75 15.79 -13.09 -4.51
N ASN A 76 16.78 -12.33 -4.99
CA ASN A 76 18.15 -12.40 -4.48
C ASN A 76 18.24 -11.94 -3.02
N ALA A 77 17.59 -10.84 -2.65
CA ALA A 77 17.59 -10.35 -1.28
C ALA A 77 17.00 -11.38 -0.30
N VAL A 78 15.89 -12.04 -0.66
CA VAL A 78 15.28 -13.12 0.14
C VAL A 78 16.18 -14.35 0.21
N ASN A 79 16.97 -14.65 -0.84
CA ASN A 79 17.92 -15.75 -0.82
C ASN A 79 19.12 -15.47 0.09
N PHE A 80 19.58 -14.20 0.17
CA PHE A 80 20.68 -13.81 1.07
C PHE A 80 20.23 -13.65 2.52
N ASP A 81 18.98 -13.24 2.76
CA ASP A 81 18.39 -13.11 4.10
C ASP A 81 16.98 -13.74 4.14
N PRO A 82 16.90 -15.09 4.20
CA PRO A 82 15.62 -15.81 4.10
C PRO A 82 14.70 -15.60 5.30
N ASN A 83 15.21 -15.16 6.43
CA ASN A 83 14.43 -14.94 7.65
C ASN A 83 13.84 -13.52 7.74
N ASN A 84 14.21 -12.63 6.83
CA ASN A 84 13.71 -11.26 6.79
C ASN A 84 12.29 -11.20 6.25
N SER A 85 11.34 -11.06 7.16
CA SER A 85 9.91 -11.03 6.81
C SER A 85 9.51 -9.82 5.96
N GLU A 86 10.17 -8.68 6.12
CA GLU A 86 9.88 -7.47 5.34
C GLU A 86 10.35 -7.60 3.89
N LEU A 87 11.54 -8.18 3.65
CA LEU A 87 11.99 -8.50 2.29
C LEU A 87 11.01 -9.46 1.60
N ARG A 88 10.60 -10.51 2.31
CA ARG A 88 9.66 -11.50 1.79
C ARG A 88 8.30 -10.91 1.49
N LYS A 89 7.81 -9.99 2.33
CA LYS A 89 6.58 -9.24 2.10
C LYS A 89 6.68 -8.33 0.86
N LYS A 90 7.80 -7.62 0.71
CA LYS A 90 8.05 -6.80 -0.51
C LYS A 90 8.10 -7.67 -1.76
N TYR A 91 8.75 -8.83 -1.69
CA TYR A 91 8.81 -9.80 -2.80
C TYR A 91 7.42 -10.30 -3.18
N LEU A 92 6.60 -10.69 -2.22
CA LEU A 92 5.19 -11.06 -2.42
C LEU A 92 4.43 -9.97 -3.18
N ILE A 93 4.58 -8.70 -2.79
CA ILE A 93 3.88 -7.58 -3.42
C ILE A 93 4.30 -7.40 -4.88
N VAL A 94 5.59 -7.55 -5.19
CA VAL A 94 6.09 -7.46 -6.58
C VAL A 94 5.62 -8.65 -7.41
N LEU A 95 5.64 -9.87 -6.86
CA LEU A 95 5.09 -11.05 -7.53
C LEU A 95 3.62 -10.86 -7.92
N ARG A 96 2.81 -10.31 -7.00
CA ARG A 96 1.40 -9.97 -7.26
C ARG A 96 1.25 -8.95 -8.38
N LYS A 97 2.04 -7.87 -8.38
CA LYS A 97 2.05 -6.87 -9.45
C LYS A 97 2.41 -7.49 -10.82
N ARG A 98 3.26 -8.51 -10.83
CA ARG A 98 3.63 -9.30 -12.02
C ARG A 98 2.62 -10.41 -12.34
N GLN A 99 1.51 -10.50 -11.64
CA GLN A 99 0.49 -11.55 -11.80
C GLN A 99 1.02 -12.98 -11.59
N LYS A 100 2.12 -13.14 -10.84
CA LYS A 100 2.70 -14.44 -10.47
C LYS A 100 2.03 -14.96 -9.19
N PHE A 101 0.71 -15.13 -9.25
CA PHE A 101 -0.12 -15.41 -8.07
C PHE A 101 0.28 -16.66 -7.29
N SER A 102 0.66 -17.73 -7.98
CA SER A 102 1.12 -18.97 -7.32
C SER A 102 2.39 -18.75 -6.49
N LYS A 103 3.38 -18.00 -7.04
CA LYS A 103 4.60 -17.66 -6.28
C LYS A 103 4.28 -16.72 -5.12
N ALA A 104 3.40 -15.74 -5.32
CA ALA A 104 2.96 -14.82 -4.26
C ALA A 104 2.28 -15.57 -3.12
N MET A 105 1.40 -16.54 -3.42
CA MET A 105 0.74 -17.40 -2.44
C MET A 105 1.75 -18.16 -1.58
N LEU A 106 2.79 -18.76 -2.18
CA LEU A 106 3.84 -19.46 -1.43
C LEU A 106 4.56 -18.54 -0.42
N GLN A 107 4.80 -17.27 -0.80
CA GLN A 107 5.40 -16.30 0.13
C GLN A 107 4.43 -15.94 1.27
N ALA A 108 3.15 -15.78 0.98
CA ALA A 108 2.12 -15.50 1.99
C ALA A 108 1.96 -16.66 2.97
N GLU A 109 1.95 -17.90 2.49
CA GLU A 109 1.89 -19.11 3.31
C GLU A 109 3.10 -19.21 4.26
N TYR A 110 4.30 -18.98 3.73
CA TYR A 110 5.51 -18.96 4.56
C TYR A 110 5.41 -17.91 5.67
N LEU A 111 5.02 -16.66 5.34
CA LEU A 111 4.88 -15.59 6.31
C LEU A 111 3.85 -15.92 7.40
N CYS A 112 2.69 -16.46 7.01
CA CYS A 112 1.66 -16.86 7.97
C CYS A 112 2.08 -18.04 8.86
N LYS A 113 2.82 -19.02 8.32
CA LYS A 113 3.33 -20.16 9.07
C LYS A 113 4.40 -19.73 10.07
N THR A 114 5.31 -18.86 9.66
CA THR A 114 6.42 -18.40 10.51
C THR A 114 5.96 -17.40 11.57
N PHE A 115 4.99 -16.53 11.22
CA PHE A 115 4.49 -15.46 12.10
C PHE A 115 2.97 -15.52 12.28
N PRO A 116 2.41 -16.57 12.94
CA PRO A 116 0.97 -16.83 12.96
C PRO A 116 0.13 -15.77 13.68
N LYS A 117 0.75 -14.96 14.54
CA LYS A 117 0.07 -13.87 15.26
C LYS A 117 0.07 -12.54 14.49
N ASN A 118 0.86 -12.42 13.42
CA ASN A 118 0.97 -11.19 12.64
C ASN A 118 -0.27 -10.98 11.75
N LEU A 119 -1.11 -10.02 12.12
CA LEU A 119 -2.34 -9.71 11.39
C LEU A 119 -2.07 -9.17 9.98
N SER A 120 -0.96 -8.43 9.78
CA SER A 120 -0.58 -7.91 8.46
C SER A 120 -0.28 -9.05 7.48
N PHE A 121 0.41 -10.12 7.92
CA PHE A 121 0.68 -11.27 7.06
C PHE A 121 -0.58 -12.08 6.76
N LYS A 122 -1.50 -12.19 7.73
CA LYS A 122 -2.83 -12.76 7.48
C LYS A 122 -3.61 -11.96 6.46
N ALA A 123 -3.53 -10.63 6.51
CA ALA A 123 -4.17 -9.76 5.50
C ALA A 123 -3.56 -9.99 4.11
N GLN A 124 -2.21 -10.12 3.99
CA GLN A 124 -1.58 -10.46 2.72
C GLN A 124 -2.06 -11.81 2.19
N MET A 125 -2.15 -12.82 3.05
CA MET A 125 -2.69 -14.14 2.68
C MET A 125 -4.12 -14.04 2.14
N ALA A 126 -5.00 -13.27 2.81
CA ALA A 126 -6.36 -13.06 2.35
C ALA A 126 -6.42 -12.36 0.97
N ILE A 127 -5.50 -11.41 0.72
CA ILE A 127 -5.39 -10.77 -0.59
C ILE A 127 -4.99 -11.79 -1.67
N GLU A 128 -4.03 -12.69 -1.40
CA GLU A 128 -3.66 -13.71 -2.38
C GLU A 128 -4.80 -14.72 -2.65
N ILE A 129 -5.55 -15.09 -1.61
CA ILE A 129 -6.75 -15.93 -1.75
C ILE A 129 -7.80 -15.23 -2.63
N MET A 130 -8.03 -13.92 -2.41
CA MET A 130 -8.92 -13.12 -3.22
C MET A 130 -8.45 -13.05 -4.70
N GLN A 131 -7.14 -12.91 -4.96
CA GLN A 131 -6.59 -12.90 -6.32
C GLN A 131 -6.78 -14.25 -7.05
N ASN A 132 -6.88 -15.34 -6.31
CA ASN A 132 -7.21 -16.66 -6.83
C ASN A 132 -8.73 -16.90 -6.97
N GLY A 133 -9.58 -15.88 -6.71
CA GLY A 133 -11.02 -15.94 -6.91
C GLY A 133 -11.83 -16.43 -5.72
N ASP A 134 -11.20 -16.84 -4.61
CA ASP A 134 -11.91 -17.28 -3.39
C ASP A 134 -12.26 -16.09 -2.49
N TYR A 135 -13.26 -15.32 -2.92
CA TYR A 135 -13.67 -14.09 -2.22
C TYR A 135 -14.30 -14.37 -0.86
N GLU A 136 -15.04 -15.46 -0.71
CA GLU A 136 -15.71 -15.82 0.54
C GLU A 136 -14.68 -16.09 1.64
N LYS A 137 -13.72 -16.95 1.34
CA LYS A 137 -12.63 -17.26 2.27
C LYS A 137 -11.77 -16.03 2.60
N ALA A 138 -11.50 -15.17 1.63
CA ALA A 138 -10.79 -13.93 1.88
C ALA A 138 -11.56 -13.01 2.85
N ILE A 139 -12.87 -12.86 2.66
CA ILE A 139 -13.75 -12.06 3.53
C ILE A 139 -13.76 -12.63 4.96
N GLU A 140 -13.87 -13.96 5.12
CA GLU A 140 -13.81 -14.60 6.44
C GLU A 140 -12.48 -14.31 7.17
N ILE A 141 -11.37 -14.34 6.44
CA ILE A 141 -10.06 -14.01 7.03
C ILE A 141 -10.01 -12.53 7.42
N PHE A 142 -10.47 -11.59 6.57
CA PHE A 142 -10.55 -10.18 6.92
C PHE A 142 -11.43 -9.96 8.15
N ASP A 143 -12.57 -10.63 8.26
CA ASP A 143 -13.44 -10.57 9.43
C ASP A 143 -12.74 -11.08 10.70
N SER A 144 -11.95 -12.14 10.58
CA SER A 144 -11.16 -12.67 11.70
C SER A 144 -10.09 -11.69 12.18
N ILE A 145 -9.52 -10.89 11.27
CA ILE A 145 -8.57 -9.82 11.57
C ILE A 145 -9.29 -8.66 12.25
N LEU A 146 -10.41 -8.22 11.69
CA LEU A 146 -11.20 -7.09 12.19
C LEU A 146 -11.82 -7.37 13.57
N LYS A 147 -12.07 -8.62 13.95
CA LYS A 147 -12.41 -8.97 15.34
C LYS A 147 -11.32 -8.60 16.35
N LYS A 148 -10.04 -8.56 15.92
CA LYS A 148 -8.89 -8.21 16.79
C LYS A 148 -8.46 -6.75 16.60
N ALA A 149 -8.63 -6.20 15.42
CA ALA A 149 -8.27 -4.85 15.03
C ALA A 149 -9.42 -4.19 14.26
N PRO A 150 -10.54 -3.82 14.93
CA PRO A 150 -11.78 -3.40 14.27
C PRO A 150 -11.65 -2.13 13.42
N ASN A 151 -10.68 -1.28 13.74
CA ASN A 151 -10.47 0.00 13.09
C ASN A 151 -9.23 0.02 12.17
N ASP A 152 -8.73 -1.16 11.74
CA ASP A 152 -7.62 -1.18 10.77
C ASP A 152 -8.09 -0.78 9.36
N PRO A 153 -7.73 0.42 8.88
CA PRO A 153 -8.27 0.97 7.63
C PRO A 153 -7.85 0.16 6.41
N ASN A 154 -6.66 -0.45 6.44
CA ASN A 154 -6.16 -1.25 5.33
C ASN A 154 -6.95 -2.55 5.18
N THR A 155 -7.23 -3.24 6.29
CA THR A 155 -8.03 -4.47 6.29
C THR A 155 -9.49 -4.17 5.90
N LEU A 156 -10.06 -3.07 6.42
CA LEU A 156 -11.41 -2.62 6.04
C LEU A 156 -11.51 -2.34 4.53
N THR A 157 -10.52 -1.63 3.96
CA THR A 157 -10.48 -1.34 2.52
C THR A 157 -10.32 -2.61 1.70
N SER A 158 -9.41 -3.52 2.09
CA SER A 158 -9.22 -4.81 1.42
C SER A 158 -10.46 -5.69 1.45
N LYS A 159 -11.17 -5.73 2.60
CA LYS A 159 -12.48 -6.39 2.72
C LYS A 159 -13.51 -5.76 1.78
N GLY A 160 -13.55 -4.42 1.70
CA GLY A 160 -14.40 -3.70 0.76
C GLY A 160 -14.13 -4.10 -0.70
N HIS A 161 -12.87 -4.26 -1.09
CA HIS A 161 -12.49 -4.73 -2.42
C HIS A 161 -12.98 -6.17 -2.69
N ALA A 162 -12.80 -7.08 -1.72
CA ALA A 162 -13.29 -8.45 -1.83
C ALA A 162 -14.81 -8.49 -1.99
N LEU A 163 -15.54 -7.74 -1.15
CA LEU A 163 -17.01 -7.64 -1.19
C LEU A 163 -17.51 -7.05 -2.52
N LYS A 164 -16.88 -5.96 -3.00
CA LYS A 164 -17.21 -5.34 -4.30
C LYS A 164 -17.06 -6.35 -5.43
N THR A 165 -15.95 -7.05 -5.51
CA THR A 165 -15.67 -8.02 -6.58
C THR A 165 -16.60 -9.23 -6.48
N PHE A 166 -16.98 -9.61 -5.27
CA PHE A 166 -17.98 -10.66 -5.02
C PHE A 166 -19.44 -10.20 -5.27
N GLY A 167 -19.66 -8.96 -5.71
CA GLY A 167 -20.99 -8.42 -6.03
C GLY A 167 -21.76 -7.89 -4.82
N LYS A 168 -21.19 -7.86 -3.63
CA LYS A 168 -21.83 -7.37 -2.39
C LYS A 168 -21.57 -5.86 -2.20
N ASN A 169 -22.16 -5.02 -3.05
CA ASN A 169 -21.88 -3.58 -3.09
C ASN A 169 -22.25 -2.84 -1.79
N ILE A 170 -23.39 -3.14 -1.15
CA ILE A 170 -23.80 -2.47 0.09
C ILE A 170 -22.79 -2.73 1.23
N PRO A 171 -22.44 -3.99 1.56
CA PRO A 171 -21.38 -4.25 2.54
C PRO A 171 -20.00 -3.68 2.16
N ALA A 172 -19.69 -3.56 0.86
CA ALA A 172 -18.44 -2.93 0.42
C ALA A 172 -18.43 -1.43 0.77
N ILE A 173 -19.54 -0.71 0.50
CA ILE A 173 -19.70 0.70 0.89
C ILE A 173 -19.51 0.87 2.40
N GLU A 174 -20.13 0.02 3.21
CA GLU A 174 -19.99 0.07 4.67
C GLU A 174 -18.55 -0.11 5.11
N SER A 175 -17.83 -1.08 4.51
CA SER A 175 -16.41 -1.34 4.80
C SER A 175 -15.53 -0.14 4.47
N TYR A 176 -15.73 0.51 3.32
CA TYR A 176 -14.98 1.73 2.94
C TYR A 176 -15.31 2.92 3.84
N LYS A 177 -16.58 3.07 4.24
CA LYS A 177 -17.00 4.12 5.19
C LYS A 177 -16.35 3.93 6.56
N LEU A 178 -16.30 2.71 7.06
CA LEU A 178 -15.60 2.41 8.31
C LEU A 178 -14.11 2.72 8.19
N ALA A 179 -13.48 2.42 7.05
CA ALA A 179 -12.06 2.68 6.81
C ALA A 179 -11.73 4.18 6.87
N HIS A 180 -12.49 5.03 6.17
CA HIS A 180 -12.24 6.48 6.22
C HIS A 180 -12.67 7.14 7.54
N THR A 181 -13.64 6.56 8.25
CA THR A 181 -14.01 7.02 9.59
C THR A 181 -12.89 6.70 10.59
N ALA A 182 -12.31 5.51 10.51
CA ALA A 182 -11.19 5.09 11.35
C ALA A 182 -9.91 5.90 11.08
N LYS A 183 -9.69 6.28 9.82
CA LYS A 183 -8.52 7.04 9.37
C LYS A 183 -8.93 8.05 8.29
N PRO A 184 -9.24 9.31 8.65
CA PRO A 184 -9.74 10.32 7.71
C PRO A 184 -8.76 10.71 6.59
N ASP A 185 -7.46 10.48 6.75
CA ASP A 185 -6.42 10.71 5.75
C ASP A 185 -6.13 9.47 4.87
N HIS A 186 -6.94 8.41 4.99
CA HIS A 186 -6.86 7.21 4.16
C HIS A 186 -7.58 7.41 2.82
N GLY A 187 -6.92 8.03 1.86
CA GLY A 187 -7.48 8.43 0.57
C GLY A 187 -8.05 7.27 -0.26
N GLU A 188 -7.44 6.06 -0.14
CA GLU A 188 -7.87 4.88 -0.87
C GLU A 188 -9.34 4.49 -0.61
N ALA A 189 -9.83 4.69 0.61
CA ALA A 189 -11.22 4.40 0.96
C ALA A 189 -12.21 5.33 0.23
N TYR A 190 -11.90 6.62 0.16
CA TYR A 190 -12.72 7.59 -0.59
C TYR A 190 -12.68 7.31 -2.10
N PHE A 191 -11.51 7.05 -2.65
CA PHE A 191 -11.36 6.69 -4.06
C PHE A 191 -12.11 5.41 -4.40
N SER A 192 -12.12 4.42 -3.50
CA SER A 192 -12.86 3.17 -3.69
C SER A 192 -14.37 3.38 -3.69
N LEU A 193 -14.90 4.30 -2.85
CA LEU A 193 -16.30 4.72 -2.88
C LEU A 193 -16.65 5.42 -4.20
N ALA A 194 -15.81 6.35 -4.68
CA ALA A 194 -15.99 7.01 -5.97
C ALA A 194 -16.03 6.01 -7.14
N ASN A 195 -15.15 4.99 -7.10
CA ASN A 195 -15.08 3.95 -8.13
C ASN A 195 -16.26 2.97 -8.17
N LEU A 196 -17.11 2.97 -7.16
CA LEU A 196 -18.38 2.24 -7.23
C LEU A 196 -19.37 2.88 -8.20
N LYS A 197 -19.21 4.19 -8.49
CA LYS A 197 -20.09 5.02 -9.36
C LYS A 197 -21.54 5.16 -8.86
N THR A 198 -21.92 4.43 -7.83
CA THR A 198 -23.25 4.44 -7.22
C THR A 198 -23.28 5.18 -5.88
N TYR A 199 -22.11 5.53 -5.33
CA TYR A 199 -22.01 6.25 -4.08
C TYR A 199 -22.09 7.77 -4.31
N SER A 200 -22.95 8.44 -3.52
CA SER A 200 -23.02 9.90 -3.48
C SER A 200 -22.39 10.39 -2.18
N PHE A 201 -21.34 11.19 -2.30
CA PHE A 201 -20.68 11.76 -1.13
C PHE A 201 -21.57 12.81 -0.46
N LYS A 202 -21.52 12.83 0.88
CA LYS A 202 -22.12 13.90 1.66
C LYS A 202 -21.24 15.14 1.62
N THR A 203 -21.82 16.32 1.77
CA THR A 203 -21.07 17.59 1.87
C THR A 203 -19.97 17.54 2.95
N SER A 204 -20.23 16.89 4.09
CA SER A 204 -19.23 16.72 5.15
C SER A 204 -18.03 15.86 4.72
N GLU A 205 -18.23 14.86 3.88
CA GLU A 205 -17.14 14.01 3.34
C GLU A 205 -16.29 14.79 2.33
N ILE A 206 -16.94 15.61 1.48
CA ILE A 206 -16.27 16.51 0.52
C ILE A 206 -15.40 17.53 1.27
N ILE A 207 -15.94 18.15 2.32
CA ILE A 207 -15.19 19.08 3.18
C ILE A 207 -13.99 18.36 3.82
N THR A 208 -14.19 17.15 4.31
CA THR A 208 -13.10 16.35 4.90
C THR A 208 -11.99 16.10 3.88
N MET A 209 -12.31 15.64 2.67
CA MET A 209 -11.33 15.42 1.60
C MET A 209 -10.56 16.71 1.24
N LYS A 210 -11.27 17.85 1.08
CA LYS A 210 -10.66 19.17 0.82
C LYS A 210 -9.70 19.59 1.95
N ASN A 211 -10.04 19.31 3.20
CA ASN A 211 -9.18 19.62 4.35
C ASN A 211 -7.96 18.70 4.43
N GLN A 212 -8.10 17.41 4.11
CA GLN A 212 -6.96 16.49 4.06
C GLN A 212 -5.92 16.91 3.02
N LEU A 213 -6.34 17.45 1.87
CA LEU A 213 -5.43 17.97 0.85
C LEU A 213 -4.57 19.15 1.31
N LYS A 214 -4.99 19.88 2.36
CA LYS A 214 -4.21 20.97 2.98
C LYS A 214 -3.09 20.44 3.89
N ASN A 215 -3.14 19.16 4.28
CA ASN A 215 -2.13 18.55 5.14
C ASN A 215 -0.81 18.36 4.37
N ILE A 216 0.24 19.05 4.81
CA ILE A 216 1.57 18.98 4.19
C ILE A 216 2.21 17.58 4.31
N ASN A 217 1.83 16.83 5.35
CA ASN A 217 2.36 15.49 5.61
C ASN A 217 1.54 14.37 4.95
N LEU A 218 0.52 14.72 4.16
CA LEU A 218 -0.27 13.72 3.45
C LEU A 218 0.59 13.00 2.41
N LEU A 219 0.56 11.66 2.43
CA LEU A 219 1.29 10.85 1.47
C LEU A 219 0.83 11.14 0.03
N SER A 220 1.78 11.19 -0.91
CA SER A 220 1.48 11.47 -2.33
C SER A 220 0.42 10.52 -2.90
N LYS A 221 0.45 9.25 -2.53
CA LYS A 221 -0.56 8.25 -2.94
C LYS A 221 -1.96 8.64 -2.48
N ASP A 222 -2.12 9.02 -1.20
CA ASP A 222 -3.42 9.42 -0.65
C ASP A 222 -3.88 10.73 -1.26
N ARG A 223 -2.96 11.66 -1.53
CA ARG A 223 -3.25 12.92 -2.23
C ARG A 223 -3.85 12.68 -3.61
N VAL A 224 -3.28 11.77 -4.40
CA VAL A 224 -3.82 11.33 -5.70
C VAL A 224 -5.24 10.79 -5.54
N TYR A 225 -5.46 9.92 -4.57
CA TYR A 225 -6.77 9.33 -4.30
C TYR A 225 -7.82 10.37 -3.91
N PHE A 226 -7.47 11.35 -3.07
CA PHE A 226 -8.38 12.44 -2.72
C PHE A 226 -8.74 13.30 -3.92
N HIS A 227 -7.77 13.62 -4.78
CA HIS A 227 -8.05 14.38 -6.00
C HIS A 227 -9.06 13.65 -6.91
N PHE A 228 -8.88 12.37 -7.17
CA PHE A 228 -9.83 11.61 -8.00
C PHE A 228 -11.18 11.39 -7.33
N ALA A 229 -11.23 11.20 -6.01
CA ALA A 229 -12.51 11.09 -5.28
C ALA A 229 -13.28 12.41 -5.29
N LEU A 230 -12.59 13.55 -5.10
CA LEU A 230 -13.19 14.89 -5.18
C LEU A 230 -13.68 15.21 -6.58
N ALA A 231 -12.89 14.88 -7.62
CA ALA A 231 -13.33 15.06 -9.00
C ALA A 231 -14.67 14.37 -9.27
N TYR A 232 -14.81 13.11 -8.84
CA TYR A 232 -16.07 12.39 -8.98
C TYR A 232 -17.21 13.02 -8.16
N ALA A 233 -16.94 13.43 -6.90
CA ALA A 233 -17.96 14.02 -6.04
C ALA A 233 -18.48 15.35 -6.58
N LEU A 234 -17.57 16.23 -7.04
CA LEU A 234 -17.90 17.54 -7.58
C LEU A 234 -18.60 17.45 -8.95
N GLU A 235 -18.19 16.49 -9.80
CA GLU A 235 -18.91 16.20 -11.04
C GLU A 235 -20.38 15.86 -10.79
N LYS A 236 -20.67 15.08 -9.73
CA LYS A 236 -22.03 14.74 -9.33
C LYS A 236 -22.84 15.92 -8.78
N GLU A 237 -22.16 16.92 -8.21
CA GLU A 237 -22.77 18.17 -7.75
C GLU A 237 -22.91 19.22 -8.88
N GLY A 238 -22.36 18.95 -10.08
CA GLY A 238 -22.40 19.87 -11.22
C GLY A 238 -21.27 20.90 -11.23
N GLU A 239 -20.31 20.79 -10.30
CA GLU A 239 -19.15 21.69 -10.15
C GLU A 239 -18.00 21.26 -11.09
N TYR A 240 -18.25 21.33 -12.41
CA TYR A 240 -17.39 20.73 -13.44
C TYR A 240 -16.00 21.34 -13.52
N GLU A 241 -15.87 22.65 -13.33
CA GLU A 241 -14.56 23.34 -13.38
C GLU A 241 -13.65 22.89 -12.23
N GLU A 242 -14.21 22.83 -11.01
CA GLU A 242 -13.46 22.35 -9.85
C GLU A 242 -13.14 20.87 -9.97
N ALA A 243 -14.08 20.04 -10.47
CA ALA A 243 -13.87 18.63 -10.73
C ALA A 243 -12.71 18.40 -11.72
N PHE A 244 -12.67 19.17 -12.82
CA PHE A 244 -11.59 19.08 -13.80
C PHE A 244 -10.22 19.48 -13.20
N SER A 245 -10.16 20.57 -12.45
CA SER A 245 -8.94 20.98 -11.74
C SER A 245 -8.42 19.88 -10.80
N HIS A 246 -9.31 19.12 -10.14
CA HIS A 246 -8.90 17.98 -9.32
C HIS A 246 -8.36 16.81 -10.16
N LEU A 247 -8.94 16.53 -11.34
CA LEU A 247 -8.41 15.50 -12.25
C LEU A 247 -6.99 15.85 -12.73
N GLU A 248 -6.76 17.10 -13.12
CA GLU A 248 -5.43 17.57 -13.54
C GLU A 248 -4.40 17.38 -12.42
N LYS A 249 -4.67 17.91 -11.23
CA LYS A 249 -3.79 17.77 -10.06
C LYS A 249 -3.51 16.32 -9.68
N GLY A 250 -4.51 15.45 -9.77
CA GLY A 250 -4.32 14.02 -9.51
C GLY A 250 -3.38 13.36 -10.53
N ASN A 251 -3.49 13.74 -11.79
CA ASN A 251 -2.63 13.23 -12.87
C ASN A 251 -1.19 13.78 -12.81
N GLU A 252 -1.00 15.04 -12.40
CA GLU A 252 0.33 15.65 -12.24
C GLU A 252 1.16 14.97 -11.12
N ILE A 253 0.50 14.47 -10.07
CA ILE A 253 1.19 13.81 -8.94
C ILE A 253 1.48 12.34 -9.24
N LYS A 254 0.70 11.71 -10.12
CA LYS A 254 0.78 10.27 -10.44
C LYS A 254 2.01 9.92 -11.27
#